data_ed62e21adc5ac6c694d50caf98a4225d
#
_entry.id   ed62e21adc5ac6c694d50caf98a4225d
#
_cell.length_a   1.000
_cell.length_b   1.000
_cell.length_c   1.000
_cell.angle_alpha   90.00
_cell.angle_beta   90.00
_cell.angle_gamma   90.00
#
_symmetry.space_group_name_H-M   'P 1'
#
loop_
_entity.id
_entity.type
_entity.pdbx_description
1 polymer ?
#
loop_
_entity_poly.entity_id
_entity_poly.type
_entity_poly.pdbx_seq_one_letter_code
_entity_poly.pdbx_strand_id
1 'polypeptide(L)'
;VSKGIIVTCGTNGKTTTNNLMASALEAKGYKVICNKLGANMLSGIATTVLQEMSIFGKLKADYACLEIDEAYTPIVFDYVKPDVMVITNLFRDQLDRYGEIDITSDIIKRAIKKVPNLKLVLNGDDPLCVQFGREENDKAYYYGISEKVLPQLDDTKEGRFCPVCGCLLYTSDA
;
A
#
# COMPACT_ATOMS: atom_id res chain seq x y z
N VAL A 1 2.68 -19.65 -1.71
CA VAL A 1 1.63 -19.24 -2.67
C VAL A 1 2.10 -19.54 -4.08
N SER A 2 1.15 -19.89 -4.97
CA SER A 2 1.49 -20.39 -6.30
C SER A 2 1.46 -19.32 -7.39
N LYS A 3 0.74 -18.22 -7.18
CA LYS A 3 0.48 -17.18 -8.21
C LYS A 3 1.03 -15.80 -7.86
N GLY A 4 0.97 -15.38 -6.61
CA GLY A 4 1.53 -14.09 -6.25
C GLY A 4 1.21 -13.59 -4.85
N ILE A 5 1.97 -12.59 -4.42
CA ILE A 5 1.84 -11.92 -3.14
C ILE A 5 1.54 -10.44 -3.41
N ILE A 6 0.43 -9.98 -2.86
CA ILE A 6 -0.01 -8.58 -2.93
C ILE A 6 0.11 -8.00 -1.53
N VAL A 7 0.77 -6.87 -1.42
CA VAL A 7 0.93 -6.14 -0.16
C VAL A 7 0.18 -4.82 -0.23
N THR A 8 -0.50 -4.45 0.85
CA THR A 8 -1.18 -3.16 0.99
C THR A 8 -0.58 -2.39 2.16
N CYS A 9 -0.16 -1.16 1.92
CA CYS A 9 0.27 -0.21 2.95
C CYS A 9 -0.31 1.18 2.72
N GLY A 10 -0.06 2.11 3.62
CA GLY A 10 -0.56 3.50 3.59
C GLY A 10 -1.30 3.85 4.88
N THR A 11 -1.53 5.13 5.14
CA THR A 11 -2.08 5.59 6.43
C THR A 11 -3.51 5.11 6.65
N ASN A 12 -4.40 5.30 5.68
CA ASN A 12 -5.82 4.97 5.79
C ASN A 12 -6.28 3.99 4.69
N GLY A 13 -7.32 3.21 5.00
CA GLY A 13 -7.96 2.32 4.03
C GLY A 13 -7.21 1.02 3.73
N LYS A 14 -6.10 0.72 4.39
CA LYS A 14 -5.32 -0.52 4.23
C LYS A 14 -6.18 -1.77 4.33
N THR A 15 -6.84 -1.95 5.46
CA THR A 15 -7.65 -3.14 5.76
C THR A 15 -8.80 -3.30 4.77
N THR A 16 -9.49 -2.20 4.46
CA THR A 16 -10.61 -2.22 3.49
C THR A 16 -10.12 -2.63 2.10
N THR A 17 -9.05 -2.01 1.61
CA THR A 17 -8.47 -2.30 0.30
C THR A 17 -7.96 -3.74 0.23
N ASN A 18 -7.24 -4.19 1.26
CA ASN A 18 -6.70 -5.55 1.33
C ASN A 18 -7.82 -6.60 1.30
N ASN A 19 -8.87 -6.40 2.11
CA ASN A 19 -10.01 -7.30 2.15
C ASN A 19 -10.82 -7.30 0.85
N LEU A 20 -10.97 -6.14 0.20
CA LEU A 20 -11.65 -6.03 -1.09
C LEU A 20 -10.92 -6.82 -2.18
N MET A 21 -9.59 -6.69 -2.24
CA MET A 21 -8.77 -7.46 -3.20
C MET A 21 -8.83 -8.95 -2.92
N ALA A 22 -8.73 -9.36 -1.66
CA ALA A 22 -8.87 -10.77 -1.27
C ALA A 22 -10.23 -11.33 -1.69
N SER A 23 -11.32 -10.62 -1.39
CA SER A 23 -12.68 -11.02 -1.76
C SER A 23 -12.87 -11.10 -3.28
N ALA A 24 -12.30 -10.18 -4.03
CA ALA A 24 -12.37 -10.20 -5.51
C ALA A 24 -11.64 -11.41 -6.11
N LEU A 25 -10.51 -11.80 -5.53
CA LEU A 25 -9.77 -13.00 -5.93
C LEU A 25 -10.52 -14.28 -5.53
N GLU A 26 -11.08 -14.33 -4.32
CA GLU A 26 -11.91 -15.44 -3.84
C GLU A 26 -13.15 -15.64 -4.72
N ALA A 27 -13.81 -14.53 -5.13
CA ALA A 27 -14.95 -14.58 -6.05
C ALA A 27 -14.61 -15.14 -7.45
N LYS A 28 -13.32 -15.06 -7.84
CA LYS A 28 -12.81 -15.71 -9.06
C LYS A 28 -12.37 -17.15 -8.86
N GLY A 29 -12.58 -17.73 -7.66
CA GLY A 29 -12.28 -19.11 -7.34
C GLY A 29 -10.85 -19.37 -6.88
N TYR A 30 -10.05 -18.33 -6.60
CA TYR A 30 -8.71 -18.50 -6.06
C TYR A 30 -8.72 -18.72 -4.54
N LYS A 31 -7.76 -19.49 -4.05
CA LYS A 31 -7.49 -19.60 -2.61
C LYS A 31 -6.59 -18.46 -2.17
N VAL A 32 -7.09 -17.66 -1.22
CA VAL A 32 -6.39 -16.44 -0.77
C VAL A 32 -6.09 -16.52 0.71
N ILE A 33 -4.84 -16.20 1.08
CA ILE A 33 -4.43 -15.93 2.46
C ILE A 33 -4.55 -14.43 2.68
N CYS A 34 -5.18 -14.03 3.79
CA CYS A 34 -5.37 -12.62 4.10
C CYS A 34 -5.34 -12.40 5.61
N ASN A 35 -4.59 -11.41 6.09
CA ASN A 35 -4.58 -10.99 7.50
C ASN A 35 -5.77 -10.06 7.80
N LYS A 36 -6.99 -10.62 7.73
CA LYS A 36 -8.29 -9.90 7.77
C LYS A 36 -8.51 -9.01 9.01
N LEU A 37 -7.82 -9.25 10.10
CA LEU A 37 -8.02 -8.54 11.37
C LEU A 37 -7.08 -7.34 11.57
N GLY A 38 -6.42 -6.85 10.52
CA GLY A 38 -5.50 -5.72 10.62
C GLY A 38 -4.23 -6.04 11.40
N ALA A 39 -3.86 -7.31 11.51
CA ALA A 39 -2.60 -7.74 12.12
C ALA A 39 -1.43 -7.45 11.16
N ASN A 40 -1.10 -6.15 11.02
CA ASN A 40 -0.22 -5.58 9.99
C ASN A 40 1.27 -5.51 10.39
N MET A 41 1.62 -6.01 11.57
CA MET A 41 3.00 -6.17 12.02
C MET A 41 3.54 -7.56 11.64
N LEU A 42 4.86 -7.72 11.71
CA LEU A 42 5.54 -8.98 11.35
C LEU A 42 4.95 -10.21 12.07
N SER A 43 4.64 -10.10 13.37
CA SER A 43 4.03 -11.18 14.15
C SER A 43 2.65 -11.59 13.63
N GLY A 44 1.82 -10.61 13.25
CA GLY A 44 0.48 -10.88 12.72
C GLY A 44 0.54 -11.55 11.34
N ILE A 45 1.43 -11.09 10.48
CA ILE A 45 1.69 -11.72 9.17
C ILE A 45 2.19 -13.15 9.35
N ALA A 46 3.17 -13.36 10.25
CA ALA A 46 3.70 -14.69 10.54
C ALA A 46 2.59 -15.63 11.07
N THR A 47 1.75 -15.15 11.99
CA THR A 47 0.62 -15.92 12.53
C THR A 47 -0.36 -16.30 11.42
N THR A 48 -0.73 -15.35 10.54
CA THR A 48 -1.63 -15.61 9.41
C THR A 48 -1.05 -16.70 8.49
N VAL A 49 0.23 -16.61 8.15
CA VAL A 49 0.90 -17.60 7.32
C VAL A 49 0.94 -18.97 8.00
N LEU A 50 1.27 -19.01 9.29
CA LEU A 50 1.35 -20.27 10.06
C LEU A 50 -0.01 -20.97 10.19
N GLN A 51 -1.10 -20.22 10.38
CA GLN A 51 -2.46 -20.77 10.45
C GLN A 51 -2.89 -21.45 9.15
N GLU A 52 -2.41 -20.98 8.02
CA GLU A 52 -2.75 -21.51 6.68
C GLU A 52 -1.74 -22.57 6.19
N MET A 53 -0.67 -22.79 6.95
CA MET A 53 0.31 -23.83 6.63
C MET A 53 -0.18 -25.23 7.02
N SER A 54 0.04 -26.18 6.12
CA SER A 54 -0.12 -27.59 6.47
C SER A 54 0.96 -28.06 7.46
N ILE A 55 0.70 -29.16 8.15
CA ILE A 55 1.69 -29.81 9.05
C ILE A 55 3.05 -30.14 8.36
N PHE A 56 3.08 -30.17 7.03
CA PHE A 56 4.28 -30.38 6.22
C PHE A 56 4.92 -29.08 5.75
N GLY A 57 4.53 -27.92 6.29
CA GLY A 57 5.10 -26.63 5.94
C GLY A 57 4.68 -26.09 4.56
N LYS A 58 3.66 -26.65 3.92
CA LYS A 58 3.18 -26.21 2.61
C LYS A 58 1.99 -25.27 2.73
N LEU A 59 2.08 -24.09 2.11
CA LEU A 59 0.97 -23.17 1.90
C LEU A 59 0.19 -23.61 0.65
N LYS A 60 -1.09 -23.94 0.83
CA LYS A 60 -1.99 -24.31 -0.28
C LYS A 60 -2.87 -23.11 -0.66
N ALA A 61 -2.25 -22.03 -1.08
CA ALA A 61 -2.94 -20.83 -1.54
C ALA A 61 -2.40 -20.38 -2.90
N ASP A 62 -3.28 -19.75 -3.69
CA ASP A 62 -2.91 -19.15 -4.96
C ASP A 62 -2.30 -17.78 -4.74
N TYR A 63 -2.95 -16.94 -3.92
CA TYR A 63 -2.50 -15.60 -3.60
C TYR A 63 -2.38 -15.37 -2.10
N ALA A 64 -1.54 -14.42 -1.73
CA ALA A 64 -1.55 -13.82 -0.40
C ALA A 64 -1.83 -12.31 -0.54
N CYS A 65 -2.83 -11.81 0.17
CA CYS A 65 -3.14 -10.40 0.31
C CYS A 65 -2.78 -9.99 1.74
N LEU A 66 -1.70 -9.23 1.89
CA LEU A 66 -1.13 -8.89 3.19
C LEU A 66 -1.18 -7.38 3.42
N GLU A 67 -1.90 -6.99 4.45
CA GLU A 67 -1.80 -5.65 5.00
C GLU A 67 -0.52 -5.52 5.82
N ILE A 68 0.28 -4.49 5.58
CA ILE A 68 1.54 -4.24 6.28
C ILE A 68 1.57 -2.78 6.73
N ASP A 69 1.95 -2.58 7.99
CA ASP A 69 2.27 -1.26 8.51
C ASP A 69 3.54 -0.71 7.84
N GLU A 70 3.55 0.56 7.50
CA GLU A 70 4.61 1.22 6.74
C GLU A 70 5.98 1.02 7.37
N ALA A 71 6.07 1.14 8.70
CA ALA A 71 7.32 1.00 9.45
C ALA A 71 7.90 -0.43 9.36
N TYR A 72 7.05 -1.42 9.17
CA TYR A 72 7.46 -2.82 9.09
C TYR A 72 7.75 -3.31 7.67
N THR A 73 7.40 -2.56 6.64
CA THR A 73 7.59 -2.98 5.24
C THR A 73 9.03 -3.41 4.93
N PRO A 74 10.11 -2.70 5.32
CA PRO A 74 11.47 -3.13 5.01
C PRO A 74 11.85 -4.46 5.69
N ILE A 75 11.34 -4.69 6.90
CA ILE A 75 11.61 -5.90 7.68
C ILE A 75 10.87 -7.09 7.08
N VAL A 76 9.58 -6.90 6.76
CA VAL A 76 8.77 -7.95 6.13
C VAL A 76 9.35 -8.33 4.76
N PHE A 77 9.85 -7.36 3.99
CA PHE A 77 10.42 -7.61 2.67
C PHE A 77 11.78 -8.32 2.70
N ASP A 78 12.39 -8.50 3.87
CA ASP A 78 13.54 -9.41 4.01
C ASP A 78 13.12 -10.87 3.89
N TYR A 79 11.90 -11.19 4.35
CA TYR A 79 11.36 -12.56 4.37
C TYR A 79 10.35 -12.84 3.26
N VAL A 80 9.59 -11.83 2.86
CA VAL A 80 8.53 -11.92 1.86
C VAL A 80 8.90 -11.05 0.66
N LYS A 81 8.84 -11.61 -0.54
CA LYS A 81 9.07 -10.88 -1.79
C LYS A 81 7.74 -10.70 -2.51
N PRO A 82 7.05 -9.57 -2.33
CA PRO A 82 5.78 -9.34 -3.00
C PRO A 82 5.95 -9.09 -4.50
N ASP A 83 4.94 -9.46 -5.26
CA ASP A 83 4.84 -9.17 -6.70
C ASP A 83 4.21 -7.79 -6.94
N VAL A 84 3.29 -7.40 -6.05
CA VAL A 84 2.56 -6.14 -6.15
C VAL A 84 2.50 -5.48 -4.78
N MET A 85 2.73 -4.16 -4.74
CA MET A 85 2.52 -3.32 -3.57
C MET A 85 1.51 -2.22 -3.90
N VAL A 86 0.43 -2.18 -3.14
CA VAL A 86 -0.59 -1.13 -3.22
C VAL A 86 -0.32 -0.11 -2.13
N ILE A 87 -0.24 1.16 -2.48
CA ILE A 87 -0.09 2.27 -1.53
C ILE A 87 -1.36 3.11 -1.61
N THR A 88 -2.13 3.13 -0.50
CA THR A 88 -3.44 3.77 -0.48
C THR A 88 -3.37 5.28 -0.37
N ASN A 89 -2.63 5.78 0.59
CA ASN A 89 -2.40 7.20 0.83
C ASN A 89 -1.34 7.38 1.92
N LEU A 90 -0.77 8.59 2.00
CA LEU A 90 0.16 8.99 3.05
C LEU A 90 -0.30 10.30 3.65
N PHE A 91 -0.98 10.26 4.79
CA PHE A 91 -1.40 11.43 5.55
C PHE A 91 -0.58 11.60 6.81
N ARG A 92 -0.48 12.84 7.29
CA ARG A 92 -0.04 13.12 8.65
C ARG A 92 -1.09 12.62 9.62
N ASP A 93 -0.69 11.86 10.62
CA ASP A 93 -1.55 11.60 11.76
C ASP A 93 -1.66 12.88 12.61
N GLN A 94 -2.83 13.17 13.21
CA GLN A 94 -3.13 14.47 13.86
C GLN A 94 -2.23 14.81 15.06
N LEU A 95 -1.37 13.88 15.47
CA LEU A 95 -0.44 14.02 16.59
C LEU A 95 1.02 14.29 16.17
N ASP A 96 1.26 14.61 14.91
CA ASP A 96 2.57 14.44 14.31
C ASP A 96 3.52 15.61 14.38
N ARG A 97 4.76 15.21 14.63
CA ARG A 97 5.95 16.02 14.60
C ARG A 97 6.41 16.27 13.16
N TYR A 98 6.97 17.43 12.90
CA TYR A 98 7.64 17.75 11.65
C TYR A 98 8.62 16.62 11.24
N GLY A 99 8.45 16.05 10.03
CA GLY A 99 9.37 15.07 9.44
C GLY A 99 8.87 13.63 9.34
N GLU A 100 7.72 13.26 9.92
CA GLU A 100 7.24 11.85 9.89
C GLU A 100 6.88 11.35 8.51
N ILE A 101 6.32 12.20 7.63
CA ILE A 101 6.00 11.83 6.25
C ILE A 101 7.27 11.50 5.46
N ASP A 102 8.33 12.30 5.64
CA ASP A 102 9.60 12.06 4.96
C ASP A 102 10.23 10.76 5.43
N ILE A 103 10.18 10.49 6.75
CA ILE A 103 10.65 9.24 7.34
C ILE A 103 9.86 8.04 6.80
N THR A 104 8.54 8.13 6.76
CA THR A 104 7.67 7.07 6.25
C THR A 104 7.91 6.83 4.76
N SER A 105 8.04 7.90 3.97
CA SER A 105 8.39 7.83 2.56
C SER A 105 9.74 7.12 2.34
N ASP A 106 10.76 7.47 3.11
CA ASP A 106 12.07 6.83 3.02
C ASP A 106 12.06 5.37 3.45
N ILE A 107 11.24 5.00 4.43
CA ILE A 107 11.04 3.61 4.84
C ILE A 107 10.44 2.81 3.69
N ILE A 108 9.38 3.31 3.06
CA ILE A 108 8.72 2.66 1.92
C ILE A 108 9.69 2.55 0.74
N LYS A 109 10.43 3.61 0.38
CA LYS A 109 11.44 3.58 -0.68
C LYS A 109 12.51 2.52 -0.44
N ARG A 110 12.97 2.37 0.80
CA ARG A 110 13.91 1.29 1.17
C ARG A 110 13.31 -0.08 0.97
N ALA A 111 12.01 -0.27 1.29
CA ALA A 111 11.34 -1.55 1.06
C ALA A 111 11.22 -1.85 -0.45
N ILE A 112 10.80 -0.89 -1.27
CA ILE A 112 10.69 -1.03 -2.73
C ILE A 112 12.02 -1.49 -3.34
N LYS A 113 13.14 -0.87 -2.94
CA LYS A 113 14.49 -1.22 -3.44
C LYS A 113 14.92 -2.65 -3.10
N LYS A 114 14.33 -3.29 -2.08
CA LYS A 114 14.62 -4.70 -1.73
C LYS A 114 13.98 -5.72 -2.69
N VAL A 115 13.05 -5.29 -3.55
CA VAL A 115 12.30 -6.16 -4.45
C VAL A 115 12.33 -5.58 -5.87
N PRO A 116 13.35 -5.90 -6.67
CA PRO A 116 13.58 -5.25 -7.97
C PRO A 116 12.45 -5.39 -9.00
N ASN A 117 11.62 -6.44 -8.89
CA ASN A 117 10.52 -6.70 -9.82
C ASN A 117 9.14 -6.31 -9.25
N LEU A 118 9.12 -5.56 -8.13
CA LEU A 118 7.90 -5.12 -7.48
C LEU A 118 7.12 -4.18 -8.39
N LYS A 119 5.83 -4.50 -8.62
CA LYS A 119 4.89 -3.60 -9.28
C LYS A 119 4.21 -2.74 -8.23
N LEU A 120 4.13 -1.44 -8.48
CA LEU A 120 3.47 -0.48 -7.60
C LEU A 120 2.09 -0.15 -8.14
N VAL A 121 1.09 -0.15 -7.27
CA VAL A 121 -0.27 0.35 -7.55
C VAL A 121 -0.51 1.52 -6.61
N LEU A 122 -0.55 2.72 -7.15
CA LEU A 122 -0.46 3.97 -6.43
C LEU A 122 -1.74 4.78 -6.54
N ASN A 123 -2.13 5.43 -5.46
CA ASN A 123 -3.19 6.42 -5.52
C ASN A 123 -2.73 7.66 -6.28
N GLY A 124 -3.31 7.88 -7.47
CA GLY A 124 -3.00 9.03 -8.33
C GLY A 124 -3.55 10.36 -7.79
N ASP A 125 -4.51 10.30 -6.87
CA ASP A 125 -5.09 11.48 -6.22
C ASP A 125 -4.26 11.94 -4.99
N ASP A 126 -3.24 11.18 -4.62
CA ASP A 126 -2.30 11.52 -3.54
C ASP A 126 -0.92 11.85 -4.11
N PRO A 127 -0.48 13.13 -4.04
CA PRO A 127 0.80 13.56 -4.58
C PRO A 127 2.01 12.86 -3.95
N LEU A 128 1.91 12.43 -2.68
CA LEU A 128 2.97 11.70 -2.01
C LEU A 128 3.10 10.28 -2.54
N CYS A 129 1.97 9.62 -2.83
CA CYS A 129 1.97 8.31 -3.48
C CYS A 129 2.54 8.37 -4.89
N VAL A 130 2.21 9.39 -5.67
CA VAL A 130 2.71 9.58 -7.05
C VAL A 130 4.24 9.66 -7.10
N GLN A 131 4.90 10.19 -6.06
CA GLN A 131 6.36 10.28 -6.04
C GLN A 131 7.05 8.91 -6.16
N PHE A 132 6.51 7.87 -5.54
CA PHE A 132 7.10 6.53 -5.63
C PHE A 132 7.16 6.02 -7.07
N GLY A 133 6.14 6.35 -7.87
CA GLY A 133 6.08 5.91 -9.25
C GLY A 133 7.03 6.66 -10.19
N ARG A 134 7.48 7.86 -9.81
CA ARG A 134 8.44 8.62 -10.63
C ARG A 134 9.82 7.98 -10.70
N GLU A 135 10.22 7.30 -9.63
CA GLU A 135 11.49 6.57 -9.57
C GLU A 135 11.39 5.18 -10.24
N GLU A 136 10.16 4.66 -10.46
CA GLU A 136 9.88 3.30 -10.91
C GLU A 136 8.92 3.28 -12.12
N ASN A 137 9.12 4.17 -13.08
CA ASN A 137 8.21 4.49 -14.20
C ASN A 137 7.57 3.28 -14.89
N ASP A 138 8.34 2.23 -15.19
CA ASP A 138 7.85 1.06 -15.94
C ASP A 138 7.07 0.06 -15.07
N LYS A 139 7.04 0.26 -13.75
CA LYS A 139 6.45 -0.66 -12.77
C LYS A 139 5.31 -0.05 -11.97
N ALA A 140 5.00 1.23 -12.22
CA ALA A 140 3.99 1.98 -11.50
C ALA A 140 2.68 2.04 -12.29
N TYR A 141 1.59 1.68 -11.62
CA TYR A 141 0.21 1.78 -12.07
C TYR A 141 -0.52 2.74 -11.15
N TYR A 142 -1.42 3.55 -11.70
CA TYR A 142 -2.14 4.55 -10.92
C TYR A 142 -3.64 4.25 -10.94
N TYR A 143 -4.29 4.46 -9.81
CA TYR A 143 -5.74 4.50 -9.69
C TYR A 143 -6.15 5.85 -9.07
N GLY A 144 -7.35 6.29 -9.36
CA GLY A 144 -7.87 7.57 -8.86
C GLY A 144 -9.25 7.87 -9.42
N ILE A 145 -9.80 9.00 -9.03
CA ILE A 145 -11.11 9.47 -9.49
C ILE A 145 -10.88 10.57 -10.53
N SER A 146 -11.29 10.33 -11.78
CA SER A 146 -11.09 11.26 -12.90
C SER A 146 -12.08 12.42 -12.94
N GLU A 147 -13.18 12.36 -12.17
CA GLU A 147 -14.22 13.39 -12.12
C GLU A 147 -14.36 13.97 -10.71
N LYS A 148 -14.69 15.25 -10.60
CA LYS A 148 -15.03 15.92 -9.34
C LYS A 148 -16.38 15.42 -8.84
N VAL A 149 -16.40 14.27 -8.15
CA VAL A 149 -17.63 13.63 -7.66
C VAL A 149 -18.12 14.25 -6.34
N LEU A 150 -17.25 14.93 -5.60
CA LEU A 150 -17.57 15.52 -4.30
C LEU A 150 -17.47 17.05 -4.36
N PRO A 151 -18.39 17.78 -3.69
CA PRO A 151 -18.21 19.21 -3.49
C PRO A 151 -16.87 19.45 -2.76
N GLN A 152 -16.15 20.49 -3.18
CA GLN A 152 -14.91 20.89 -2.51
C GLN A 152 -15.24 21.24 -1.05
N LEU A 153 -14.84 20.36 -0.15
CA LEU A 153 -14.78 20.71 1.26
C LEU A 153 -13.49 21.51 1.46
N ASP A 154 -13.65 22.77 1.87
CA ASP A 154 -12.56 23.76 1.99
C ASP A 154 -11.53 23.45 3.08
N ASP A 155 -11.66 22.35 3.81
CA ASP A 155 -10.83 22.07 4.98
C ASP A 155 -9.82 20.94 4.77
N THR A 156 -8.56 21.30 5.02
CA THR A 156 -7.43 20.41 5.38
C THR A 156 -7.05 19.34 4.37
N LYS A 157 -6.77 19.71 3.12
CA LYS A 157 -6.04 18.80 2.21
C LYS A 157 -4.53 18.96 2.44
N GLU A 158 -3.96 18.06 3.21
CA GLU A 158 -2.53 17.78 3.10
C GLU A 158 -2.26 17.39 1.65
N GLY A 159 -1.19 17.93 1.06
CA GLY A 159 -0.91 17.69 -0.36
C GLY A 159 -1.42 18.77 -1.32
N ARG A 160 -1.75 19.95 -0.83
CA ARG A 160 -2.07 21.12 -1.71
C ARG A 160 -0.91 21.51 -2.63
N PHE A 161 0.31 21.18 -2.26
CA PHE A 161 1.51 21.58 -2.99
C PHE A 161 2.20 20.38 -3.61
N CYS A 162 2.69 20.56 -4.82
CA CYS A 162 3.56 19.58 -5.45
C CYS A 162 4.85 19.42 -4.64
N PRO A 163 5.17 18.21 -4.15
CA PRO A 163 6.36 18.01 -3.35
C PRO A 163 7.67 18.17 -4.14
N VAL A 164 7.61 18.31 -5.45
CA VAL A 164 8.77 18.47 -6.32
C VAL A 164 9.06 19.93 -6.64
N CYS A 165 8.03 20.72 -6.98
CA CYS A 165 8.21 22.11 -7.39
C CYS A 165 7.56 23.12 -6.44
N GLY A 166 6.84 22.66 -5.40
CA GLY A 166 6.14 23.52 -4.44
C GLY A 166 4.92 24.25 -5.02
N CYS A 167 4.52 23.98 -6.26
CA CYS A 167 3.34 24.62 -6.84
C CYS A 167 2.05 24.10 -6.21
N LEU A 168 1.02 24.93 -6.17
CA LEU A 168 -0.32 24.55 -5.73
C LEU A 168 -0.92 23.57 -6.74
N LEU A 169 -1.37 22.41 -6.27
CA LEU A 169 -1.94 21.33 -7.11
C LEU A 169 -3.42 21.53 -7.41
N TYR A 170 -4.12 22.28 -6.55
CA TYR A 170 -5.55 22.57 -6.71
C TYR A 170 -5.75 24.08 -6.54
N THR A 171 -6.26 24.72 -7.58
CA THR A 171 -6.79 26.09 -7.51
C THR A 171 -8.30 26.00 -7.48
N SER A 172 -8.95 26.86 -6.69
CA SER A 172 -10.41 26.95 -6.60
C SER A 172 -11.09 27.38 -7.92
N ASP A 173 -10.29 27.78 -8.91
CA ASP A 173 -10.75 28.45 -10.14
C ASP A 173 -10.39 27.67 -11.42
N ALA A 174 -10.34 26.33 -11.36
CA ALA A 174 -10.16 25.51 -12.55
C ALA A 174 -11.36 24.59 -12.79
#